data_097e51e6a504d53807faa639aab36db3
#
_entry.id   097e51e6a504d53807faa639aab36db3
#
_cell.length_a   1.000
_cell.length_b   1.000
_cell.length_c   1.000
_cell.angle_alpha   90.00
_cell.angle_beta   90.00
_cell.angle_gamma   90.00
#
_symmetry.space_group_name_H-M   'P 1'
#
loop_
_entity.id
_entity.type
_entity.pdbx_description
1 polymer ?
#
loop_
_entity_poly.entity_id
_entity_poly.type
_entity_poly.pdbx_seq_one_letter_code
_entity_poly.pdbx_strand_id
1 'polypeptide(L)'
;KSLEPALSDDVKAVLVCPTGGIVCPFLMTIALAENAAVNGVSFRFDTAVKSLSHDASDGHWNVLTAAGDTFEARCIINAAGVYADELHNQVSARKLSITPRRGEYQLLDKKAGTLVSHTIFQLPGKMGKGILVSPTVHGNLLVGPTAENLSDKEAVNTTQAGLADVMEKGRLSVPSLPGNLTITSFAGLRASEAGGDFVIGEAEDAPGFFDCAGIESPGLSSAPAIGEYVAELVSHKLEASCKD
;
A
#
# COMPACT_ATOMS: atom_id res chain seq x y z
N LYS A 1 13.75 26.51 9.81
CA LYS A 1 14.91 26.10 10.64
C LYS A 1 14.55 25.93 12.12
N SER A 2 13.69 26.77 12.72
CA SER A 2 13.32 26.62 14.14
C SER A 2 12.62 25.29 14.45
N LEU A 3 11.81 24.78 13.53
CA LEU A 3 11.10 23.49 13.66
C LEU A 3 12.00 22.30 13.30
N GLU A 4 12.85 22.45 12.28
CA GLU A 4 13.73 21.39 11.77
C GLU A 4 15.12 21.96 11.48
N PRO A 5 16.02 21.96 12.46
CA PRO A 5 17.37 22.53 12.31
C PRO A 5 18.22 21.83 11.25
N ALA A 6 17.98 20.53 11.02
CA ALA A 6 18.75 19.71 10.08
C ALA A 6 18.38 19.93 8.60
N LEU A 7 17.35 20.73 8.30
CA LEU A 7 17.00 21.05 6.91
C LEU A 7 18.13 21.79 6.20
N SER A 8 18.27 21.52 4.90
CA SER A 8 19.20 22.25 4.01
C SER A 8 18.95 23.77 4.05
N ASP A 9 20.01 24.55 3.92
CA ASP A 9 19.95 26.01 3.79
C ASP A 9 19.35 26.44 2.44
N ASP A 10 19.29 25.53 1.47
CA ASP A 10 18.67 25.77 0.16
C ASP A 10 17.14 25.74 0.23
N VAL A 11 16.53 25.19 1.30
CA VAL A 11 15.09 25.18 1.51
C VAL A 11 14.61 26.61 1.81
N LYS A 12 13.80 27.17 0.92
CA LYS A 12 13.31 28.55 1.02
C LYS A 12 12.02 28.67 1.82
N ALA A 13 11.16 27.64 1.74
CA ALA A 13 9.88 27.58 2.45
C ALA A 13 9.44 26.15 2.65
N VAL A 14 8.58 25.91 3.63
CA VAL A 14 7.93 24.62 3.90
C VAL A 14 6.45 24.86 4.19
N LEU A 15 5.61 23.88 3.79
CA LEU A 15 4.25 23.76 4.27
C LEU A 15 4.25 22.83 5.48
N VAL A 16 3.74 23.31 6.61
CA VAL A 16 3.65 22.54 7.85
C VAL A 16 2.23 21.98 8.00
N CYS A 17 2.14 20.68 8.26
CA CYS A 17 0.88 20.01 8.63
C CYS A 17 0.92 19.71 10.14
N PRO A 18 0.36 20.56 11.00
CA PRO A 18 0.47 20.40 12.46
C PRO A 18 -0.33 19.19 13.00
N THR A 19 -1.27 18.68 12.23
CA THR A 19 -2.09 17.51 12.58
C THR A 19 -1.54 16.20 11.96
N GLY A 20 -0.42 16.28 11.23
CA GLY A 20 0.24 15.12 10.66
C GLY A 20 0.83 14.20 11.74
N GLY A 21 0.91 12.91 11.43
CA GLY A 21 1.47 11.92 12.35
C GLY A 21 2.09 10.74 11.61
N ILE A 22 2.72 9.87 12.37
CA ILE A 22 3.29 8.61 11.86
C ILE A 22 2.63 7.42 12.58
N VAL A 23 2.53 6.31 11.88
CA VAL A 23 2.01 5.05 12.40
C VAL A 23 2.91 3.91 11.93
N CYS A 24 3.02 2.86 12.74
CA CYS A 24 3.65 1.63 12.30
C CYS A 24 2.69 0.87 11.37
N PRO A 25 3.01 0.69 10.07
CA PRO A 25 2.11 0.01 9.14
C PRO A 25 1.85 -1.45 9.51
N PHE A 26 2.87 -2.14 10.03
CA PHE A 26 2.74 -3.52 10.49
C PHE A 26 1.75 -3.65 11.65
N LEU A 27 1.91 -2.84 12.71
CA LEU A 27 1.02 -2.89 13.87
C LEU A 27 -0.40 -2.49 13.51
N MET A 28 -0.59 -1.51 12.63
CA MET A 28 -1.92 -1.13 12.16
C MET A 28 -2.60 -2.29 11.42
N THR A 29 -1.88 -2.94 10.49
CA THR A 29 -2.40 -4.07 9.72
C THR A 29 -2.74 -5.25 10.63
N ILE A 30 -1.86 -5.58 11.58
CA ILE A 30 -2.08 -6.68 12.54
C ILE A 30 -3.30 -6.37 13.42
N ALA A 31 -3.41 -5.16 13.96
CA ALA A 31 -4.53 -4.78 14.81
C ALA A 31 -5.88 -4.86 14.07
N LEU A 32 -5.94 -4.45 12.80
CA LEU A 32 -7.13 -4.59 11.98
C LEU A 32 -7.48 -6.06 11.72
N ALA A 33 -6.48 -6.90 11.43
CA ALA A 33 -6.67 -8.33 11.23
C ALA A 33 -7.13 -9.05 12.51
N GLU A 34 -6.52 -8.74 13.66
CA GLU A 34 -6.92 -9.30 14.96
C GLU A 34 -8.36 -8.90 15.31
N ASN A 35 -8.72 -7.62 15.09
CA ASN A 35 -10.09 -7.18 15.29
C ASN A 35 -11.08 -7.93 14.39
N ALA A 36 -10.75 -8.12 13.11
CA ALA A 36 -11.56 -8.90 12.18
C ALA A 36 -11.71 -10.36 12.66
N ALA A 37 -10.62 -11.01 13.12
CA ALA A 37 -10.65 -12.38 13.63
C ALA A 37 -11.56 -12.51 14.85
N VAL A 38 -11.48 -11.57 15.80
CA VAL A 38 -12.35 -11.55 16.99
C VAL A 38 -13.83 -11.40 16.60
N ASN A 39 -14.11 -10.73 15.46
CA ASN A 39 -15.46 -10.57 14.93
C ASN A 39 -15.86 -11.69 13.96
N GLY A 40 -15.13 -12.80 13.94
CA GLY A 40 -15.52 -14.04 13.25
C GLY A 40 -14.99 -14.19 11.82
N VAL A 41 -14.07 -13.35 11.38
CA VAL A 41 -13.39 -13.51 10.09
C VAL A 41 -12.40 -14.68 10.18
N SER A 42 -12.47 -15.60 9.21
CA SER A 42 -11.52 -16.71 9.08
C SER A 42 -10.40 -16.32 8.11
N PHE A 43 -9.15 -16.36 8.58
CA PHE A 43 -7.97 -16.16 7.76
C PHE A 43 -7.44 -17.49 7.21
N ARG A 44 -7.11 -17.52 5.92
CA ARG A 44 -6.47 -18.65 5.24
C ARG A 44 -5.13 -18.16 4.67
N PHE A 45 -4.05 -18.43 5.40
CA PHE A 45 -2.68 -18.14 4.95
C PHE A 45 -2.22 -19.23 3.97
N ASP A 46 -1.18 -18.91 3.19
CA ASP A 46 -0.60 -19.82 2.19
C ASP A 46 -1.64 -20.39 1.20
N THR A 47 -2.68 -19.59 0.92
CA THR A 47 -3.85 -20.02 0.14
C THR A 47 -4.01 -19.09 -1.07
N ALA A 48 -3.19 -19.30 -2.09
CA ALA A 48 -3.25 -18.51 -3.33
C ALA A 48 -4.50 -18.84 -4.14
N VAL A 49 -5.26 -17.84 -4.54
CA VAL A 49 -6.39 -17.98 -5.45
C VAL A 49 -5.87 -18.21 -6.87
N LYS A 50 -6.32 -19.30 -7.49
CA LYS A 50 -5.99 -19.70 -8.85
C LYS A 50 -7.01 -19.21 -9.87
N SER A 51 -8.28 -19.41 -9.60
CA SER A 51 -9.35 -19.00 -10.50
C SER A 51 -10.65 -18.69 -9.77
N LEU A 52 -11.43 -17.84 -10.41
CA LEU A 52 -12.76 -17.43 -9.99
C LEU A 52 -13.77 -17.80 -11.08
N SER A 53 -14.95 -18.26 -10.67
CA SER A 53 -16.09 -18.45 -11.59
C SER A 53 -17.40 -18.10 -10.88
N HIS A 54 -18.32 -17.50 -11.63
CA HIS A 54 -19.65 -17.16 -11.15
C HIS A 54 -20.66 -18.17 -11.67
N ASP A 55 -21.43 -18.77 -10.77
CA ASP A 55 -22.55 -19.63 -11.15
C ASP A 55 -23.82 -18.78 -11.31
N ALA A 56 -24.25 -18.59 -12.53
CA ALA A 56 -25.43 -17.78 -12.84
C ALA A 56 -26.75 -18.44 -12.39
N SER A 57 -26.74 -19.72 -12.04
CA SER A 57 -27.96 -20.46 -11.64
C SER A 57 -28.36 -20.17 -10.20
N ASP A 58 -27.40 -19.95 -9.31
CA ASP A 58 -27.65 -19.68 -7.89
C ASP A 58 -27.05 -18.34 -7.41
N GLY A 59 -26.26 -17.66 -8.28
CA GLY A 59 -25.67 -16.36 -8.01
C GLY A 59 -24.44 -16.40 -7.11
N HIS A 60 -23.82 -17.59 -6.91
CA HIS A 60 -22.64 -17.74 -6.08
C HIS A 60 -21.35 -17.70 -6.89
N TRP A 61 -20.30 -17.27 -6.22
CA TRP A 61 -18.93 -17.31 -6.68
C TRP A 61 -18.22 -18.55 -6.19
N ASN A 62 -17.51 -19.24 -7.08
CA ASN A 62 -16.62 -20.34 -6.75
C ASN A 62 -15.16 -19.84 -6.83
N VAL A 63 -14.41 -20.03 -5.75
CA VAL A 63 -13.00 -19.67 -5.62
C VAL A 63 -12.19 -20.96 -5.59
N LEU A 64 -11.36 -21.19 -6.60
CA LEU A 64 -10.42 -22.32 -6.65
C LEU A 64 -9.05 -21.85 -6.22
N THR A 65 -8.42 -22.53 -5.28
CA THR A 65 -7.06 -22.26 -4.85
C THR A 65 -6.02 -23.02 -5.66
N ALA A 66 -4.76 -22.60 -5.58
CA ALA A 66 -3.64 -23.30 -6.19
C ALA A 66 -3.42 -24.71 -5.61
N ALA A 67 -3.83 -24.93 -4.35
CA ALA A 67 -3.79 -26.24 -3.69
C ALA A 67 -4.95 -27.19 -4.13
N GLY A 68 -5.95 -26.65 -4.82
CA GLY A 68 -7.12 -27.42 -5.29
C GLY A 68 -8.33 -27.33 -4.36
N ASP A 69 -8.27 -26.57 -3.26
CA ASP A 69 -9.43 -26.31 -2.42
C ASP A 69 -10.41 -25.39 -3.13
N THR A 70 -11.70 -25.55 -2.83
CA THR A 70 -12.78 -24.70 -3.35
C THR A 70 -13.52 -24.03 -2.21
N PHE A 71 -13.87 -22.76 -2.42
CA PHE A 71 -14.73 -21.99 -1.52
C PHE A 71 -15.88 -21.40 -2.32
N GLU A 72 -17.04 -21.35 -1.70
CA GLU A 72 -18.25 -20.74 -2.24
C GLU A 72 -18.52 -19.43 -1.49
N ALA A 73 -18.90 -18.37 -2.22
CA ALA A 73 -19.16 -17.07 -1.65
C ALA A 73 -20.26 -16.33 -2.42
N ARG A 74 -21.06 -15.54 -1.71
CA ARG A 74 -22.05 -14.64 -2.35
C ARG A 74 -21.43 -13.40 -2.98
N CYS A 75 -20.32 -12.96 -2.41
CA CYS A 75 -19.54 -11.81 -2.92
C CYS A 75 -18.05 -12.07 -2.80
N ILE A 76 -17.28 -11.52 -3.71
CA ILE A 76 -15.82 -11.48 -3.70
C ILE A 76 -15.36 -10.04 -3.52
N ILE A 77 -14.37 -9.81 -2.66
CA ILE A 77 -13.66 -8.54 -2.56
C ILE A 77 -12.21 -8.80 -2.99
N ASN A 78 -11.83 -8.24 -4.12
CA ASN A 78 -10.50 -8.35 -4.69
C ASN A 78 -9.59 -7.26 -4.14
N ALA A 79 -8.79 -7.57 -3.13
CA ALA A 79 -7.79 -6.68 -2.55
C ALA A 79 -6.37 -7.23 -2.73
N ALA A 80 -6.09 -7.86 -3.89
CA ALA A 80 -4.87 -8.63 -4.16
C ALA A 80 -3.64 -7.78 -4.52
N GLY A 81 -3.66 -6.47 -4.28
CA GLY A 81 -2.52 -5.57 -4.50
C GLY A 81 -2.04 -5.60 -5.95
N VAL A 82 -0.77 -5.89 -6.18
CA VAL A 82 -0.19 -5.94 -7.53
C VAL A 82 -0.77 -7.05 -8.43
N TYR A 83 -1.51 -8.00 -7.86
CA TYR A 83 -2.17 -9.10 -8.58
C TYR A 83 -3.67 -8.87 -8.79
N ALA A 84 -4.22 -7.73 -8.36
CA ALA A 84 -5.66 -7.50 -8.44
C ALA A 84 -6.18 -7.50 -9.89
N ASP A 85 -5.39 -7.04 -10.85
CA ASP A 85 -5.75 -7.09 -12.28
C ASP A 85 -5.85 -8.54 -12.81
N GLU A 86 -5.04 -9.47 -12.31
CA GLU A 86 -5.08 -10.86 -12.72
C GLU A 86 -6.40 -11.54 -12.32
N LEU A 87 -6.89 -11.25 -11.12
CA LEU A 87 -8.18 -11.75 -10.65
C LEU A 87 -9.35 -11.04 -11.33
N HIS A 88 -9.32 -9.71 -11.41
CA HIS A 88 -10.33 -8.92 -12.12
C HIS A 88 -10.47 -9.38 -13.59
N ASN A 89 -9.36 -9.57 -14.26
CA ASN A 89 -9.33 -9.92 -15.68
C ASN A 89 -9.82 -11.35 -15.99
N GLN A 90 -10.04 -12.19 -14.98
CA GLN A 90 -10.70 -13.49 -15.17
C GLN A 90 -12.20 -13.33 -15.30
N VAL A 91 -12.80 -12.35 -14.65
CA VAL A 91 -14.25 -12.25 -14.45
C VAL A 91 -14.91 -11.07 -15.19
N SER A 92 -14.14 -10.06 -15.56
CA SER A 92 -14.63 -8.87 -16.26
C SER A 92 -14.09 -8.79 -17.70
N ALA A 93 -14.90 -8.28 -18.61
CA ALA A 93 -14.48 -7.92 -19.97
C ALA A 93 -13.69 -6.58 -20.00
N ARG A 94 -13.97 -5.68 -19.05
CA ARG A 94 -13.20 -4.44 -18.85
C ARG A 94 -11.89 -4.78 -18.14
N LYS A 95 -10.79 -4.73 -18.87
CA LYS A 95 -9.51 -5.15 -18.32
C LYS A 95 -8.85 -4.05 -17.49
N LEU A 96 -8.33 -4.41 -16.34
CA LEU A 96 -7.39 -3.62 -15.55
C LEU A 96 -5.94 -3.95 -15.94
N SER A 97 -5.05 -3.01 -15.71
CA SER A 97 -3.61 -3.21 -15.91
C SER A 97 -2.85 -2.55 -14.76
N ILE A 98 -2.25 -3.37 -13.93
CA ILE A 98 -1.45 -2.93 -12.78
C ILE A 98 0.03 -3.09 -13.08
N THR A 99 0.74 -1.97 -13.04
CA THR A 99 2.20 -1.93 -13.13
C THR A 99 2.79 -1.88 -11.72
N PRO A 100 3.61 -2.86 -11.32
CA PRO A 100 4.30 -2.80 -10.03
C PRO A 100 5.29 -1.64 -10.05
N ARG A 101 5.18 -0.74 -9.07
CA ARG A 101 6.09 0.39 -8.89
C ARG A 101 6.91 0.20 -7.63
N ARG A 102 8.18 -0.18 -7.80
CA ARG A 102 9.09 -0.44 -6.70
C ARG A 102 9.48 0.83 -5.96
N GLY A 103 9.45 0.79 -4.64
CA GLY A 103 10.00 1.79 -3.75
C GLY A 103 11.03 1.14 -2.83
N GLU A 104 12.28 1.57 -2.94
CA GLU A 104 13.38 1.10 -2.10
C GLU A 104 13.62 2.09 -0.96
N TYR A 105 13.92 1.56 0.23
CA TYR A 105 14.12 2.32 1.47
C TYR A 105 15.41 1.93 2.17
N GLN A 106 15.95 2.87 2.92
CA GLN A 106 16.98 2.62 3.94
C GLN A 106 16.43 2.97 5.32
N LEU A 107 16.60 2.05 6.28
CA LEU A 107 16.32 2.27 7.69
C LEU A 107 17.64 2.52 8.41
N LEU A 108 17.74 3.66 9.09
CA LEU A 108 18.92 4.05 9.83
C LEU A 108 18.73 3.73 11.33
N ASP A 109 19.85 3.51 12.01
CA ASP A 109 19.93 3.26 13.45
C ASP A 109 19.25 4.39 14.26
N LYS A 110 18.81 4.05 15.48
CA LYS A 110 18.19 5.02 16.42
C LYS A 110 19.07 6.22 16.73
N LYS A 111 20.40 6.10 16.56
CA LYS A 111 21.33 7.26 16.67
C LYS A 111 21.02 8.36 15.69
N ALA A 112 20.40 8.05 14.56
CA ALA A 112 19.92 9.02 13.58
C ALA A 112 18.45 9.44 13.82
N GLY A 113 17.74 8.78 14.70
CA GLY A 113 16.28 8.89 14.87
C GLY A 113 15.77 10.26 15.30
N THR A 114 16.61 11.05 15.92
CA THR A 114 16.30 12.43 16.37
C THR A 114 16.79 13.51 15.41
N LEU A 115 17.33 13.13 14.24
CA LEU A 115 17.87 14.08 13.28
C LEU A 115 16.78 15.01 12.73
N VAL A 116 15.57 14.47 12.53
CA VAL A 116 14.35 15.23 12.20
C VAL A 116 13.22 14.82 13.13
N SER A 117 12.32 15.74 13.42
CA SER A 117 11.14 15.50 14.27
C SER A 117 9.84 15.34 13.48
N HIS A 118 9.83 15.77 12.21
CA HIS A 118 8.71 15.65 11.29
C HIS A 118 9.10 14.79 10.08
N THR A 119 8.11 14.23 9.40
CA THR A 119 8.33 13.63 8.08
C THR A 119 8.58 14.76 7.07
N ILE A 120 9.76 14.78 6.48
CA ILE A 120 10.16 15.76 5.49
C ILE A 120 9.84 15.21 4.10
N PHE A 121 8.96 15.91 3.38
CA PHE A 121 8.62 15.63 1.99
C PHE A 121 9.32 16.62 1.08
N GLN A 122 9.86 16.13 -0.04
CA GLN A 122 10.27 16.99 -1.15
C GLN A 122 9.04 17.39 -1.97
N LEU A 123 9.19 18.45 -2.77
CA LEU A 123 8.16 18.81 -3.74
C LEU A 123 7.92 17.65 -4.72
N PRO A 124 6.66 17.36 -5.07
CA PRO A 124 6.35 16.29 -6.01
C PRO A 124 7.02 16.52 -7.38
N GLY A 125 7.66 15.48 -7.89
CA GLY A 125 8.18 15.43 -9.25
C GLY A 125 7.28 14.61 -10.18
N LYS A 126 7.74 14.34 -11.40
CA LYS A 126 7.01 13.52 -12.39
C LYS A 126 6.70 12.09 -11.90
N MET A 127 7.55 11.54 -11.02
CA MET A 127 7.40 10.19 -10.46
C MET A 127 6.82 10.17 -9.05
N GLY A 128 6.19 11.24 -8.58
CA GLY A 128 5.52 11.33 -7.29
C GLY A 128 6.23 12.22 -6.26
N LYS A 129 6.06 11.89 -4.98
CA LYS A 129 6.39 12.76 -3.84
C LYS A 129 7.90 12.93 -3.54
N GLY A 130 8.80 12.31 -4.32
CA GLY A 130 10.24 12.32 -4.06
C GLY A 130 10.65 11.48 -2.85
N ILE A 131 11.90 11.66 -2.41
CA ILE A 131 12.44 10.94 -1.25
C ILE A 131 11.99 11.63 0.04
N LEU A 132 11.48 10.83 0.97
CA LEU A 132 11.13 11.25 2.31
C LEU A 132 12.28 10.99 3.27
N VAL A 133 12.40 11.86 4.28
CA VAL A 133 13.18 11.60 5.49
C VAL A 133 12.20 11.67 6.65
N SER A 134 11.99 10.53 7.34
CA SER A 134 10.92 10.39 8.32
C SER A 134 11.40 9.69 9.59
N PRO A 135 11.10 10.23 10.77
CA PRO A 135 11.24 9.44 12.00
C PRO A 135 10.28 8.25 11.96
N THR A 136 10.57 7.21 12.73
CA THR A 136 9.68 6.07 12.91
C THR A 136 9.18 6.01 14.36
N VAL A 137 8.05 5.33 14.58
CA VAL A 137 7.49 5.15 15.94
C VAL A 137 8.43 4.38 16.87
N HIS A 138 9.41 3.67 16.33
CA HIS A 138 10.40 2.91 17.09
C HIS A 138 11.71 3.68 17.33
N GLY A 139 11.78 4.94 16.91
CA GLY A 139 12.94 5.80 17.12
C GLY A 139 14.06 5.66 16.09
N ASN A 140 13.83 4.99 14.99
CA ASN A 140 14.72 4.93 13.83
C ASN A 140 14.44 6.09 12.87
N LEU A 141 15.30 6.25 11.86
CA LEU A 141 15.07 7.17 10.75
C LEU A 141 14.91 6.37 9.45
N LEU A 142 13.86 6.67 8.69
CA LEU A 142 13.55 6.07 7.40
C LEU A 142 13.84 7.04 6.28
N VAL A 143 14.54 6.58 5.23
CA VAL A 143 14.84 7.37 4.03
C VAL A 143 14.36 6.61 2.81
N GLY A 144 13.60 7.23 1.95
CA GLY A 144 12.99 6.66 0.75
C GLY A 144 11.60 7.24 0.48
N PRO A 145 10.86 6.65 -0.47
CA PRO A 145 11.24 5.58 -1.38
C PRO A 145 11.79 6.08 -2.72
N THR A 146 12.40 5.18 -3.48
CA THR A 146 12.51 5.32 -4.94
C THR A 146 11.14 5.14 -5.62
N ALA A 147 11.08 5.37 -6.93
CA ALA A 147 9.89 5.10 -7.73
C ALA A 147 10.30 4.58 -9.11
N GLU A 148 10.23 3.27 -9.29
CA GLU A 148 10.61 2.58 -10.52
C GLU A 148 9.49 1.64 -10.97
N ASN A 149 9.00 1.81 -12.19
CA ASN A 149 8.03 0.90 -12.78
C ASN A 149 8.74 -0.36 -13.28
N LEU A 150 8.21 -1.52 -12.92
CA LEU A 150 8.73 -2.82 -13.28
C LEU A 150 7.66 -3.65 -13.99
N SER A 151 8.10 -4.73 -14.64
CA SER A 151 7.19 -5.75 -15.18
C SER A 151 7.02 -6.95 -14.25
N ASP A 152 7.97 -7.16 -13.35
CA ASP A 152 8.00 -8.29 -12.43
C ASP A 152 7.28 -7.91 -11.12
N LYS A 153 6.18 -8.60 -10.84
CA LYS A 153 5.36 -8.42 -9.64
C LYS A 153 5.98 -9.04 -8.38
N GLU A 154 7.11 -9.72 -8.50
CA GLU A 154 7.86 -10.32 -7.38
C GLU A 154 9.16 -9.55 -7.05
N ALA A 155 9.48 -8.48 -7.78
CA ALA A 155 10.74 -7.75 -7.68
C ALA A 155 10.83 -6.87 -6.43
N VAL A 156 10.82 -7.47 -5.25
CA VAL A 156 10.95 -6.80 -3.94
C VAL A 156 12.40 -6.68 -3.45
N ASN A 157 13.37 -6.94 -4.32
CA ASN A 157 14.78 -6.75 -4.03
C ASN A 157 15.17 -5.26 -4.03
N THR A 158 16.18 -4.91 -3.25
CA THR A 158 16.85 -3.61 -3.33
C THR A 158 18.00 -3.66 -4.34
N THR A 159 18.38 -2.50 -4.86
CA THR A 159 19.50 -2.34 -5.79
C THR A 159 20.52 -1.33 -5.24
N GLN A 160 21.80 -1.53 -5.59
CA GLN A 160 22.85 -0.60 -5.21
C GLN A 160 22.55 0.82 -5.74
N ALA A 161 22.06 0.92 -6.97
CA ALA A 161 21.73 2.21 -7.58
C ALA A 161 20.56 2.89 -6.88
N GLY A 162 19.47 2.16 -6.58
CA GLY A 162 18.30 2.70 -5.88
C GLY A 162 18.63 3.16 -4.47
N LEU A 163 19.41 2.38 -3.72
CA LEU A 163 19.83 2.77 -2.38
C LEU A 163 20.77 3.99 -2.39
N ALA A 164 21.65 4.10 -3.38
CA ALA A 164 22.49 5.30 -3.56
C ALA A 164 21.64 6.54 -3.87
N ASP A 165 20.67 6.42 -4.79
CA ASP A 165 19.73 7.47 -5.18
C ASP A 165 18.90 7.96 -3.98
N VAL A 166 18.42 7.04 -3.14
CA VAL A 166 17.69 7.35 -1.90
C VAL A 166 18.52 8.27 -0.99
N MET A 167 19.77 7.94 -0.74
CA MET A 167 20.64 8.73 0.14
C MET A 167 21.05 10.07 -0.49
N GLU A 168 21.38 10.09 -1.77
CA GLU A 168 21.73 11.29 -2.50
C GLU A 168 20.60 12.32 -2.48
N LYS A 169 19.40 11.88 -2.88
CA LYS A 169 18.21 12.75 -2.90
C LYS A 169 17.74 13.12 -1.49
N GLY A 170 17.83 12.21 -0.52
CA GLY A 170 17.51 12.52 0.88
C GLY A 170 18.36 13.67 1.43
N ARG A 171 19.65 13.73 1.05
CA ARG A 171 20.57 14.80 1.44
C ARG A 171 20.24 16.17 0.82
N LEU A 172 19.45 16.23 -0.23
CA LEU A 172 18.94 17.50 -0.74
C LEU A 172 18.05 18.20 0.32
N SER A 173 17.31 17.42 1.09
CA SER A 173 16.47 17.96 2.18
C SER A 173 17.23 18.04 3.51
N VAL A 174 18.01 17.00 3.85
CA VAL A 174 18.73 16.83 5.11
C VAL A 174 20.20 16.49 4.81
N PRO A 175 21.08 17.47 4.59
CA PRO A 175 22.47 17.24 4.16
C PRO A 175 23.30 16.36 5.09
N SER A 176 22.99 16.38 6.39
CA SER A 176 23.70 15.62 7.43
C SER A 176 23.26 14.16 7.56
N LEU A 177 22.47 13.60 6.62
CA LEU A 177 22.06 12.19 6.66
C LEU A 177 23.26 11.24 6.74
N PRO A 178 23.38 10.44 7.85
CA PRO A 178 24.53 9.58 8.10
C PRO A 178 24.37 8.21 7.43
N GLY A 179 24.85 8.05 6.20
CA GLY A 179 24.73 6.80 5.44
C GLY A 179 25.40 5.58 6.09
N ASN A 180 26.40 5.81 6.95
CA ASN A 180 27.08 4.77 7.73
C ASN A 180 26.23 4.22 8.89
N LEU A 181 25.06 4.78 9.17
CA LEU A 181 24.12 4.31 10.18
C LEU A 181 22.97 3.49 9.59
N THR A 182 23.00 3.14 8.32
CA THR A 182 22.02 2.22 7.73
C THR A 182 22.14 0.84 8.37
N ILE A 183 21.05 0.35 8.95
CA ILE A 183 20.99 -0.97 9.62
C ILE A 183 20.30 -2.02 8.74
N THR A 184 19.40 -1.60 7.85
CA THR A 184 18.76 -2.47 6.86
C THR A 184 18.21 -1.68 5.69
N SER A 185 17.93 -2.38 4.61
CA SER A 185 17.22 -1.86 3.44
C SER A 185 16.13 -2.84 3.01
N PHE A 186 15.08 -2.32 2.41
CA PHE A 186 13.97 -3.12 1.90
C PHE A 186 13.30 -2.41 0.73
N ALA A 187 12.52 -3.15 -0.03
CA ALA A 187 11.67 -2.61 -1.08
C ALA A 187 10.26 -3.19 -1.00
N GLY A 188 9.32 -2.45 -1.57
CA GLY A 188 7.95 -2.88 -1.75
C GLY A 188 7.40 -2.42 -3.09
N LEU A 189 6.36 -3.10 -3.56
CA LEU A 189 5.71 -2.80 -4.83
C LEU A 189 4.38 -2.10 -4.58
N ARG A 190 4.20 -0.93 -5.19
CA ARG A 190 2.92 -0.23 -5.25
C ARG A 190 2.15 -0.71 -6.47
N ALA A 191 0.85 -0.92 -6.31
CA ALA A 191 -0.05 -1.37 -7.36
C ALA A 191 -0.53 -0.17 -8.19
N SER A 192 0.29 0.30 -9.15
CA SER A 192 -0.06 1.46 -9.98
C SER A 192 -0.98 1.02 -11.12
N GLU A 193 -2.23 1.45 -11.09
CA GLU A 193 -3.22 1.18 -12.14
C GLU A 193 -3.06 2.18 -13.30
N ALA A 194 -3.31 1.73 -14.54
CA ALA A 194 -3.08 2.51 -15.77
C ALA A 194 -3.94 3.79 -15.85
N GLY A 195 -5.12 3.81 -15.23
CA GLY A 195 -5.98 5.00 -15.13
C GLY A 195 -5.48 6.05 -14.15
N GLY A 196 -4.52 5.68 -13.27
CA GLY A 196 -3.88 6.60 -12.33
C GLY A 196 -4.69 6.90 -11.08
N ASP A 197 -5.75 6.14 -10.79
CA ASP A 197 -6.58 6.26 -9.59
C ASP A 197 -6.91 4.87 -9.01
N PHE A 198 -7.46 4.85 -7.80
CA PHE A 198 -7.96 3.65 -7.16
C PHE A 198 -9.21 3.13 -7.88
N VAL A 199 -9.30 1.83 -8.06
CA VAL A 199 -10.49 1.16 -8.59
C VAL A 199 -11.19 0.50 -7.40
N ILE A 200 -12.26 1.13 -6.93
CA ILE A 200 -13.00 0.67 -5.76
C ILE A 200 -14.49 0.59 -6.11
N GLY A 201 -15.07 -0.60 -5.99
CA GLY A 201 -16.49 -0.82 -6.23
C GLY A 201 -16.80 -2.12 -6.93
N GLU A 202 -18.09 -2.37 -7.18
CA GLU A 202 -18.56 -3.54 -7.91
C GLU A 202 -18.19 -3.45 -9.40
N ALA A 203 -17.65 -4.52 -9.96
CA ALA A 203 -17.38 -4.61 -11.39
C ALA A 203 -18.70 -4.64 -12.18
N GLU A 204 -18.85 -3.76 -13.19
CA GLU A 204 -20.11 -3.56 -13.91
C GLU A 204 -20.68 -4.83 -14.56
N ASP A 205 -19.81 -5.70 -15.01
CA ASP A 205 -20.14 -6.95 -15.72
C ASP A 205 -19.88 -8.23 -14.94
N ALA A 206 -19.55 -8.11 -13.63
CA ALA A 206 -19.33 -9.23 -12.72
C ALA A 206 -20.06 -8.99 -11.39
N PRO A 207 -21.40 -9.23 -11.34
CA PRO A 207 -22.20 -8.95 -10.17
C PRO A 207 -21.71 -9.67 -8.93
N GLY A 208 -21.55 -8.96 -7.79
CA GLY A 208 -21.01 -9.51 -6.55
C GLY A 208 -19.48 -9.57 -6.48
N PHE A 209 -18.78 -9.11 -7.52
CA PHE A 209 -17.33 -8.97 -7.50
C PHE A 209 -16.96 -7.51 -7.31
N PHE A 210 -16.28 -7.21 -6.20
CA PHE A 210 -15.87 -5.87 -5.81
C PHE A 210 -14.35 -5.73 -5.89
N ASP A 211 -13.87 -4.69 -6.53
CA ASP A 211 -12.45 -4.37 -6.56
C ASP A 211 -12.06 -3.41 -5.45
N CYS A 212 -10.89 -3.63 -4.89
CA CYS A 212 -10.05 -2.71 -4.14
C CYS A 212 -8.67 -2.73 -4.81
N ALA A 213 -8.61 -2.34 -6.08
CA ALA A 213 -7.45 -2.47 -6.96
C ALA A 213 -6.78 -1.12 -7.20
N GLY A 214 -5.54 -1.14 -7.69
CA GLY A 214 -4.80 0.08 -7.99
C GLY A 214 -4.46 0.93 -6.76
N ILE A 215 -4.54 0.35 -5.56
CA ILE A 215 -4.34 1.09 -4.32
C ILE A 215 -2.84 1.21 -4.04
N GLU A 216 -2.30 2.37 -4.35
CA GLU A 216 -0.96 2.79 -3.97
C GLU A 216 -1.01 3.90 -2.90
N SER A 217 0.00 4.74 -2.73
CA SER A 217 -0.04 5.85 -1.76
C SER A 217 -1.12 6.89 -2.15
N PRO A 218 -2.03 7.29 -1.22
CA PRO A 218 -2.02 7.09 0.25
C PRO A 218 -2.88 5.92 0.77
N GLY A 219 -2.88 4.77 0.13
CA GLY A 219 -3.77 3.64 0.42
C GLY A 219 -3.80 3.21 1.89
N LEU A 220 -2.64 3.13 2.57
CA LEU A 220 -2.61 2.71 3.98
C LEU A 220 -3.40 3.66 4.89
N SER A 221 -3.23 4.96 4.74
CA SER A 221 -3.97 5.95 5.53
C SER A 221 -5.45 6.04 5.13
N SER A 222 -5.80 5.65 3.91
CA SER A 222 -7.17 5.59 3.41
C SER A 222 -7.86 4.25 3.69
N ALA A 223 -7.10 3.20 4.08
CA ALA A 223 -7.62 1.84 4.22
C ALA A 223 -8.85 1.73 5.15
N PRO A 224 -8.94 2.42 6.31
CA PRO A 224 -10.14 2.35 7.14
C PRO A 224 -11.39 2.88 6.41
N ALA A 225 -11.29 4.03 5.74
CA ALA A 225 -12.39 4.61 4.99
C ALA A 225 -12.77 3.76 3.76
N ILE A 226 -11.79 3.17 3.07
CA ILE A 226 -12.03 2.24 1.96
C ILE A 226 -12.76 1.00 2.48
N GLY A 227 -12.33 0.46 3.61
CA GLY A 227 -12.96 -0.71 4.23
C GLY A 227 -14.42 -0.45 4.61
N GLU A 228 -14.71 0.70 5.22
CA GLU A 228 -16.07 1.13 5.56
C GLU A 228 -16.94 1.27 4.30
N TYR A 229 -16.46 2.00 3.29
CA TYR A 229 -17.16 2.18 2.03
C TYR A 229 -17.47 0.86 1.31
N VAL A 230 -16.50 -0.05 1.23
CA VAL A 230 -16.70 -1.36 0.59
C VAL A 230 -17.66 -2.24 1.40
N ALA A 231 -17.60 -2.18 2.74
CA ALA A 231 -18.55 -2.89 3.60
C ALA A 231 -19.99 -2.39 3.37
N GLU A 232 -20.20 -1.09 3.18
CA GLU A 232 -21.52 -0.54 2.83
C GLU A 232 -22.00 -1.08 1.47
N LEU A 233 -21.15 -1.06 0.43
CA LEU A 233 -21.49 -1.58 -0.90
C LEU A 233 -21.89 -3.06 -0.85
N VAL A 234 -21.11 -3.89 -0.14
CA VAL A 234 -21.39 -5.32 0.02
C VAL A 234 -22.65 -5.55 0.84
N SER A 235 -22.88 -4.76 1.90
CA SER A 235 -24.09 -4.85 2.72
C SER A 235 -25.35 -4.57 1.90
N HIS A 236 -25.32 -3.53 1.08
CA HIS A 236 -26.42 -3.23 0.16
C HIS A 236 -26.66 -4.37 -0.83
N LYS A 237 -25.59 -4.94 -1.38
CA LYS A 237 -25.68 -6.07 -2.33
C LYS A 237 -26.29 -7.31 -1.69
N LEU A 238 -25.96 -7.58 -0.45
CA LEU A 238 -26.42 -8.78 0.27
C LEU A 238 -27.75 -8.59 0.98
N GLU A 239 -28.34 -7.38 0.92
CA GLU A 239 -29.54 -7.00 1.71
C GLU A 239 -29.35 -7.31 3.21
N ALA A 240 -28.11 -7.25 3.68
CA ALA A 240 -27.76 -7.51 5.05
C ALA A 240 -28.15 -6.31 5.92
N SER A 241 -28.94 -6.54 6.98
CA SER A 241 -29.10 -5.54 8.03
C SER A 241 -27.76 -5.35 8.73
N CYS A 242 -27.30 -4.10 8.89
CA CYS A 242 -26.22 -3.80 9.81
C CYS A 242 -26.60 -4.35 11.19
N LYS A 243 -25.74 -5.16 11.79
CA LYS A 243 -25.85 -5.46 13.22
C LYS A 243 -25.39 -4.22 13.96
N ASP A 244 -26.30 -3.60 14.72
CA ASP A 244 -26.01 -2.54 15.67
C ASP A 244 -24.99 -2.99 16.73
#